data_9440bfa43d9bc0ebf9fa2d959f521bd6
#
_entry.id   9440bfa43d9bc0ebf9fa2d959f521bd6
#
_cell.length_a   1.000
_cell.length_b   1.000
_cell.length_c   1.000
_cell.angle_alpha   90.00
_cell.angle_beta   90.00
_cell.angle_gamma   90.00
#
_symmetry.space_group_name_H-M   'P 1'
#
loop_
_entity.id
_entity.type
_entity.pdbx_description
1 polymer ?
#
loop_
_entity_poly.entity_id
_entity_poly.type
_entity_poly.pdbx_seq_one_letter_code
_entity_poly.pdbx_strand_id
1 'polypeptide(L)'
;MYDELKYWHLRDHKLFRTLNFSQIKQLCIISGFKKGNKGEIIYFSDSEVPRIFLLKRGSIKIVSLDDDGNETIKDIIQKGDLFGELFLDNDIKVNEYAKVLTDEVSICSFLLSDFEDLMLRNPQLAIGYTKFIGLKMKRLKNNYTNLVSKDAKTRLITFLKEWAEKEGVFNNNKVTLENYLTQNDIAQIICTSRQTATTLLNEFVDNGIIEYNRKEIIILDFKKI
;
A
#
# COMPACT_ATOMS: atom_id res chain seq x y z
N MET A 1 6.08 -25.47 9.48
CA MET A 1 6.90 -24.42 8.83
C MET A 1 6.06 -23.24 8.29
N TYR A 2 4.99 -23.44 7.48
CA TYR A 2 4.14 -22.34 7.00
C TYR A 2 3.37 -21.61 8.11
N ASP A 3 2.90 -22.30 9.13
CA ASP A 3 2.13 -21.70 10.23
C ASP A 3 2.98 -20.84 11.18
N GLU A 4 4.24 -21.20 11.40
CA GLU A 4 5.16 -20.38 12.21
C GLU A 4 5.52 -19.06 11.52
N LEU A 5 5.75 -19.08 10.20
CA LEU A 5 5.98 -17.86 9.41
C LEU A 5 4.76 -16.93 9.44
N LYS A 6 3.53 -17.49 9.32
CA LYS A 6 2.30 -16.71 9.45
C LYS A 6 2.19 -16.04 10.81
N TYR A 7 2.48 -16.80 11.87
CA TYR A 7 2.41 -16.34 13.26
C TYR A 7 3.31 -15.11 13.50
N TRP A 8 4.58 -15.20 13.14
CA TRP A 8 5.55 -14.11 13.35
C TRP A 8 5.15 -12.85 12.59
N HIS A 9 4.71 -12.98 11.35
CA HIS A 9 4.28 -11.84 10.55
C HIS A 9 3.03 -11.14 11.08
N LEU A 10 2.07 -11.88 11.63
CA LEU A 10 0.87 -11.29 12.22
C LEU A 10 1.19 -10.64 13.56
N ARG A 11 2.02 -11.28 14.39
CA ARG A 11 2.43 -10.75 15.69
C ARG A 11 3.15 -9.41 15.59
N ASP A 12 4.01 -9.24 14.60
CA ASP A 12 4.78 -8.01 14.42
C ASP A 12 3.97 -6.86 13.84
N HIS A 13 2.78 -7.15 13.31
CA HIS A 13 1.92 -6.13 12.74
C HIS A 13 1.29 -5.25 13.84
N LYS A 14 1.35 -3.91 13.67
CA LYS A 14 0.91 -2.92 14.67
C LYS A 14 -0.53 -3.15 15.16
N LEU A 15 -1.43 -3.57 14.27
CA LEU A 15 -2.84 -3.82 14.59
C LEU A 15 -3.02 -5.05 15.49
N PHE A 16 -2.21 -6.10 15.29
CA PHE A 16 -2.38 -7.37 15.97
C PHE A 16 -1.52 -7.52 17.23
N ARG A 17 -0.70 -6.52 17.56
CA ARG A 17 0.16 -6.53 18.77
C ARG A 17 -0.60 -6.66 20.08
N THR A 18 -1.87 -6.30 20.10
CA THR A 18 -2.73 -6.41 21.30
C THR A 18 -3.30 -7.82 21.50
N LEU A 19 -3.17 -8.67 20.49
CA LEU A 19 -3.65 -10.05 20.54
C LEU A 19 -2.67 -10.95 21.29
N ASN A 20 -3.21 -11.87 22.11
CA ASN A 20 -2.44 -12.91 22.76
C ASN A 20 -2.11 -14.05 21.77
N PHE A 21 -1.28 -15.00 22.23
CA PHE A 21 -0.83 -16.13 21.40
C PHE A 21 -1.98 -16.95 20.80
N SER A 22 -3.01 -17.25 21.60
CA SER A 22 -4.17 -18.04 21.16
C SER A 22 -4.96 -17.32 20.07
N GLN A 23 -5.14 -16.02 20.21
CA GLN A 23 -5.87 -15.18 19.26
C GLN A 23 -5.12 -15.03 17.93
N ILE A 24 -3.79 -14.83 17.97
CA ILE A 24 -2.96 -14.81 16.75
C ILE A 24 -2.99 -16.18 16.07
N LYS A 25 -2.99 -17.27 16.85
CA LYS A 25 -3.10 -18.62 16.31
C LYS A 25 -4.45 -18.84 15.59
N GLN A 26 -5.54 -18.34 16.16
CA GLN A 26 -6.85 -18.36 15.48
C GLN A 26 -6.82 -17.59 14.17
N LEU A 27 -6.24 -16.37 14.15
CA LEU A 27 -6.04 -15.60 12.91
C LEU A 27 -5.22 -16.37 11.86
N CYS A 28 -4.18 -17.09 12.29
CA CYS A 28 -3.38 -17.92 11.38
C CYS A 28 -4.20 -19.06 10.75
N ILE A 29 -5.10 -19.67 11.51
CA ILE A 29 -5.95 -20.79 11.05
C ILE A 29 -6.96 -20.29 10.02
N ILE A 30 -7.63 -19.16 10.29
CA ILE A 30 -8.67 -18.59 9.41
C ILE A 30 -8.09 -17.82 8.22
N SER A 31 -6.79 -17.53 8.21
CA SER A 31 -6.18 -16.77 7.13
C SER A 31 -5.85 -17.62 5.90
N GLY A 32 -6.37 -17.22 4.74
CA GLY A 32 -5.84 -17.64 3.45
C GLY A 32 -4.45 -17.03 3.21
N PHE A 33 -3.63 -17.66 2.37
CA PHE A 33 -2.33 -17.15 1.96
C PHE A 33 -2.19 -17.24 0.45
N LYS A 34 -1.86 -16.10 -0.19
CA LYS A 34 -1.64 -16.02 -1.63
C LYS A 34 -0.27 -15.40 -1.90
N LYS A 35 0.46 -15.98 -2.84
CA LYS A 35 1.65 -15.40 -3.46
C LYS A 35 1.29 -14.90 -4.84
N GLY A 36 1.99 -13.87 -5.30
CA GLY A 36 1.86 -13.35 -6.64
C GLY A 36 3.20 -12.85 -7.16
N ASN A 37 3.36 -12.87 -8.47
CA ASN A 37 4.55 -12.41 -9.17
C ASN A 37 4.30 -11.08 -9.87
N LYS A 38 5.35 -10.33 -10.15
CA LYS A 38 5.28 -9.02 -10.82
C LYS A 38 4.40 -9.04 -12.07
N GLY A 39 3.48 -8.08 -12.13
CA GLY A 39 2.52 -7.94 -13.23
C GLY A 39 1.28 -8.81 -13.09
N GLU A 40 1.23 -9.75 -12.16
CA GLU A 40 0.06 -10.59 -11.90
C GLU A 40 -1.10 -9.74 -11.38
N ILE A 41 -2.29 -10.02 -11.89
CA ILE A 41 -3.53 -9.38 -11.46
C ILE A 41 -4.20 -10.26 -10.41
N ILE A 42 -4.51 -9.65 -9.27
CA ILE A 42 -5.22 -10.27 -8.17
C ILE A 42 -6.60 -9.63 -8.12
N TYR A 43 -7.65 -10.43 -8.37
CA TYR A 43 -9.02 -9.93 -8.25
C TYR A 43 -9.51 -10.04 -6.81
N PHE A 44 -10.20 -9.00 -6.35
CA PHE A 44 -10.87 -9.01 -5.04
C PHE A 44 -12.32 -9.48 -5.15
N SER A 45 -12.96 -9.21 -6.29
CA SER A 45 -14.39 -9.40 -6.51
C SER A 45 -14.82 -10.82 -6.86
N ASP A 46 -13.88 -11.74 -7.11
CA ASP A 46 -14.22 -13.13 -7.48
C ASP A 46 -14.69 -14.00 -6.30
N SER A 47 -14.62 -13.49 -5.07
CA SER A 47 -15.21 -14.19 -3.94
C SER A 47 -16.57 -13.59 -3.64
N GLU A 48 -17.63 -14.39 -3.73
CA GLU A 48 -18.98 -14.05 -3.24
C GLU A 48 -19.00 -13.66 -1.77
N VAL A 49 -17.85 -13.77 -1.08
CA VAL A 49 -17.70 -13.53 0.35
C VAL A 49 -16.67 -12.42 0.60
N PRO A 50 -17.06 -11.33 1.27
CA PRO A 50 -16.17 -10.20 1.59
C PRO A 50 -14.93 -10.63 2.37
N ARG A 51 -13.77 -10.06 2.01
CA ARG A 51 -12.49 -10.37 2.63
C ARG A 51 -11.68 -9.11 2.93
N ILE A 52 -10.90 -9.18 4.02
CA ILE A 52 -9.85 -8.23 4.34
C ILE A 52 -8.50 -8.86 4.00
N PHE A 53 -7.61 -8.07 3.47
CA PHE A 53 -6.28 -8.49 3.05
C PHE A 53 -5.21 -7.75 3.82
N LEU A 54 -4.12 -8.44 4.14
CA LEU A 54 -2.90 -7.87 4.70
C LEU A 54 -1.74 -8.18 3.76
N LEU A 55 -1.06 -7.15 3.27
CA LEU A 55 0.16 -7.31 2.49
C LEU A 55 1.35 -7.55 3.41
N LYS A 56 1.96 -8.73 3.32
CA LYS A 56 3.11 -9.14 4.15
C LYS A 56 4.45 -8.83 3.52
N ARG A 57 4.53 -8.90 2.20
CA ARG A 57 5.76 -8.67 1.44
C ARG A 57 5.43 -8.10 0.07
N GLY A 58 6.32 -7.23 -0.41
CA GLY A 58 6.22 -6.59 -1.70
C GLY A 58 5.22 -5.44 -1.70
N SER A 59 4.88 -4.97 -2.90
CA SER A 59 3.97 -3.84 -3.13
C SER A 59 3.02 -4.16 -4.27
N ILE A 60 1.79 -3.67 -4.16
CA ILE A 60 0.73 -3.81 -5.16
C ILE A 60 0.07 -2.45 -5.40
N LYS A 61 -0.53 -2.25 -6.56
CA LYS A 61 -1.41 -1.13 -6.82
C LYS A 61 -2.86 -1.59 -6.94
N ILE A 62 -3.77 -0.82 -6.38
CA ILE A 62 -5.20 -0.94 -6.60
C ILE A 62 -5.55 -0.07 -7.79
N VAL A 63 -6.20 -0.66 -8.76
CA VAL A 63 -6.55 -0.03 -10.03
C VAL A 63 -8.05 -0.11 -10.23
N SER A 64 -8.66 0.99 -10.63
CA SER A 64 -10.03 1.06 -11.10
C SER A 64 -10.01 1.17 -12.63
N LEU A 65 -10.91 0.44 -13.28
CA LEU A 65 -11.17 0.56 -14.71
C LEU A 65 -12.37 1.48 -14.94
N ASP A 66 -12.23 2.42 -15.85
CA ASP A 66 -13.38 3.16 -16.37
C ASP A 66 -14.08 2.35 -17.48
N ASP A 67 -15.20 2.90 -17.99
CA ASP A 67 -16.01 2.26 -19.04
C ASP A 67 -15.24 2.10 -20.37
N ASP A 68 -14.20 2.90 -20.59
CA ASP A 68 -13.31 2.84 -21.77
C ASP A 68 -12.13 1.88 -21.56
N GLY A 69 -12.00 1.26 -20.38
CA GLY A 69 -10.93 0.34 -20.03
C GLY A 69 -9.62 1.02 -19.61
N ASN A 70 -9.64 2.32 -19.30
CA ASN A 70 -8.43 3.01 -18.82
C ASN A 70 -8.20 2.69 -17.34
N GLU A 71 -6.94 2.41 -17.00
CA GLU A 71 -6.50 2.15 -15.64
C GLU A 71 -6.27 3.45 -14.86
N THR A 72 -6.94 3.61 -13.71
CA THR A 72 -6.66 4.68 -12.74
C THR A 72 -6.20 4.09 -11.42
N ILE A 73 -5.04 4.53 -10.94
CA ILE A 73 -4.50 4.08 -9.64
C ILE A 73 -5.31 4.73 -8.51
N LYS A 74 -5.88 3.89 -7.67
CA LYS A 74 -6.62 4.31 -6.47
C LYS A 74 -5.74 4.37 -5.24
N ASP A 75 -4.84 3.37 -5.09
CA ASP A 75 -3.97 3.27 -3.92
C ASP A 75 -2.72 2.45 -4.25
N ILE A 76 -1.63 2.71 -3.53
CA ILE A 76 -0.42 1.89 -3.49
C ILE A 76 -0.36 1.22 -2.13
N ILE A 77 -0.53 -0.09 -2.13
CA ILE A 77 -0.50 -0.93 -0.94
C ILE A 77 0.92 -1.47 -0.75
N GLN A 78 1.49 -1.20 0.39
CA GLN A 78 2.85 -1.58 0.74
C GLN A 78 2.85 -2.54 1.94
N LYS A 79 4.00 -3.14 2.23
CA LYS A 79 4.16 -4.08 3.36
C LYS A 79 3.55 -3.52 4.65
N GLY A 80 2.67 -4.30 5.27
CA GLY A 80 1.95 -3.94 6.50
C GLY A 80 0.67 -3.14 6.27
N ASP A 81 0.28 -2.86 5.04
CA ASP A 81 -1.01 -2.24 4.78
C ASP A 81 -2.13 -3.30 4.75
N LEU A 82 -3.27 -2.92 5.34
CA LEU A 82 -4.53 -3.62 5.18
C LEU A 82 -5.30 -2.99 4.02
N PHE A 83 -5.91 -3.83 3.20
CA PHE A 83 -6.75 -3.43 2.10
C PHE A 83 -7.94 -4.39 1.95
N GLY A 84 -8.86 -4.08 1.06
CA GLY A 84 -10.19 -4.69 1.05
C GLY A 84 -11.13 -3.82 1.88
N GLU A 85 -12.40 -3.85 1.57
CA GLU A 85 -13.36 -2.92 2.15
C GLU A 85 -14.27 -3.62 3.15
N LEU A 86 -14.53 -2.93 4.25
CA LEU A 86 -15.66 -3.21 5.14
C LEU A 86 -16.89 -2.54 4.51
N PHE A 87 -17.62 -3.27 3.70
CA PHE A 87 -18.88 -2.78 3.17
C PHE A 87 -19.97 -2.88 4.22
N LEU A 88 -20.73 -1.81 4.41
CA LEU A 88 -21.98 -1.84 5.16
C LEU A 88 -23.13 -2.39 4.28
N ASP A 89 -23.00 -2.25 2.96
CA ASP A 89 -23.96 -2.72 1.99
C ASP A 89 -23.28 -3.51 0.86
N ASN A 90 -23.87 -4.65 0.49
CA ASN A 90 -23.36 -5.58 -0.52
C ASN A 90 -23.53 -5.11 -1.99
N ASP A 91 -23.97 -3.88 -2.23
CA ASP A 91 -24.45 -3.44 -3.55
C ASP A 91 -23.43 -2.71 -4.41
N ILE A 92 -22.18 -2.51 -3.95
CA ILE A 92 -21.19 -1.80 -4.74
C ILE A 92 -20.33 -2.80 -5.53
N LYS A 93 -20.69 -3.02 -6.79
CA LYS A 93 -19.77 -3.64 -7.75
C LYS A 93 -18.65 -2.65 -8.05
N VAL A 94 -17.50 -2.86 -7.45
CA VAL A 94 -16.32 -2.03 -7.70
C VAL A 94 -15.50 -2.70 -8.80
N ASN A 95 -15.34 -2.03 -9.94
CA ASN A 95 -14.48 -2.47 -11.05
C ASN A 95 -13.00 -2.25 -10.70
N GLU A 96 -12.56 -2.86 -9.60
CA GLU A 96 -11.20 -2.70 -9.07
C GLU A 96 -10.46 -4.02 -9.03
N TYR A 97 -9.16 -3.97 -9.28
CA TYR A 97 -8.27 -5.10 -9.14
C TYR A 97 -6.92 -4.67 -8.57
N ALA A 98 -6.21 -5.62 -7.97
CA ALA A 98 -4.84 -5.41 -7.53
C ALA A 98 -3.86 -5.93 -8.56
N LYS A 99 -2.82 -5.16 -8.85
CA LYS A 99 -1.70 -5.55 -9.72
C LYS A 99 -0.40 -5.55 -8.94
N VAL A 100 0.35 -6.63 -9.05
CA VAL A 100 1.64 -6.81 -8.37
C VAL A 100 2.70 -5.93 -9.00
N LEU A 101 3.41 -5.15 -8.18
CA LEU A 101 4.44 -4.21 -8.61
C LEU A 101 5.86 -4.77 -8.42
N THR A 102 6.11 -5.47 -7.34
CA THR A 102 7.42 -6.08 -7.00
C THR A 102 7.53 -7.51 -7.51
N ASP A 103 8.75 -8.07 -7.53
CA ASP A 103 9.00 -9.41 -8.10
C ASP A 103 8.18 -10.50 -7.41
N GLU A 104 7.97 -10.39 -6.11
CA GLU A 104 7.14 -11.32 -5.33
C GLU A 104 6.29 -10.57 -4.30
N VAL A 105 5.04 -10.97 -4.16
CA VAL A 105 4.17 -10.52 -3.06
C VAL A 105 3.67 -11.70 -2.25
N SER A 106 3.42 -11.42 -0.98
CA SER A 106 2.75 -12.33 -0.04
C SER A 106 1.58 -11.63 0.62
N ILE A 107 0.40 -12.22 0.49
CA ILE A 107 -0.86 -11.64 0.97
C ILE A 107 -1.54 -12.64 1.90
N CYS A 108 -1.95 -12.18 3.09
CA CYS A 108 -2.93 -12.90 3.91
C CYS A 108 -4.33 -12.36 3.66
N SER A 109 -5.30 -13.24 3.60
CA SER A 109 -6.72 -12.88 3.49
C SER A 109 -7.51 -13.48 4.64
N PHE A 110 -8.45 -12.71 5.16
CA PHE A 110 -9.39 -13.11 6.21
C PHE A 110 -10.80 -12.95 5.69
N LEU A 111 -11.71 -13.88 6.01
CA LEU A 111 -13.13 -13.61 5.82
C LEU A 111 -13.51 -12.41 6.69
N LEU A 112 -14.35 -11.54 6.16
CA LEU A 112 -14.81 -10.36 6.90
C LEU A 112 -15.53 -10.79 8.18
N SER A 113 -16.43 -11.77 8.09
CA SER A 113 -17.15 -12.33 9.26
C SER A 113 -16.22 -12.84 10.36
N ASP A 114 -15.14 -13.56 9.99
CA ASP A 114 -14.18 -14.06 10.98
C ASP A 114 -13.40 -12.92 11.66
N PHE A 115 -13.11 -11.87 10.90
CA PHE A 115 -12.42 -10.69 11.40
C PHE A 115 -13.33 -9.86 12.33
N GLU A 116 -14.61 -9.74 12.00
CA GLU A 116 -15.63 -9.09 12.83
C GLU A 116 -15.84 -9.86 14.14
N ASP A 117 -16.00 -11.19 14.07
CA ASP A 117 -16.09 -12.05 15.23
C ASP A 117 -14.88 -11.91 16.17
N LEU A 118 -13.68 -11.79 15.58
CA LEU A 118 -12.47 -11.58 16.36
C LEU A 118 -12.47 -10.20 17.03
N MET A 119 -12.95 -9.15 16.35
CA MET A 119 -13.10 -7.81 16.93
C MET A 119 -14.13 -7.78 18.06
N LEU A 120 -15.25 -8.48 17.92
CA LEU A 120 -16.27 -8.60 18.98
C LEU A 120 -15.71 -9.27 20.23
N ARG A 121 -14.90 -10.32 20.08
CA ARG A 121 -14.22 -11.01 21.19
C ARG A 121 -13.01 -10.24 21.74
N ASN A 122 -12.53 -9.23 20.99
CA ASN A 122 -11.34 -8.44 21.31
C ASN A 122 -11.58 -6.95 21.06
N PRO A 123 -12.25 -6.24 21.98
CA PRO A 123 -12.53 -4.80 21.80
C PRO A 123 -11.29 -3.95 21.55
N GLN A 124 -10.11 -4.34 22.09
CA GLN A 124 -8.86 -3.65 21.83
C GLN A 124 -8.41 -3.74 20.36
N LEU A 125 -8.71 -4.85 19.67
CA LEU A 125 -8.49 -4.98 18.23
C LEU A 125 -9.40 -4.04 17.45
N ALA A 126 -10.69 -3.95 17.82
CA ALA A 126 -11.65 -3.03 17.20
C ALA A 126 -11.20 -1.56 17.34
N ILE A 127 -10.76 -1.16 18.54
CA ILE A 127 -10.19 0.18 18.79
C ILE A 127 -8.94 0.40 17.92
N GLY A 128 -8.05 -0.59 17.85
CA GLY A 128 -6.85 -0.55 17.02
C GLY A 128 -7.20 -0.36 15.54
N TYR A 129 -8.19 -1.12 15.05
CA TYR A 129 -8.68 -1.02 13.67
C TYR A 129 -9.32 0.34 13.38
N THR A 130 -10.15 0.86 14.28
CA THR A 130 -10.74 2.21 14.15
C THR A 130 -9.64 3.29 14.06
N LYS A 131 -8.60 3.20 14.90
CA LYS A 131 -7.45 4.12 14.81
C LYS A 131 -6.70 3.98 13.48
N PHE A 132 -6.55 2.76 12.98
CA PHE A 132 -5.92 2.52 11.67
C PHE A 132 -6.72 3.16 10.53
N ILE A 133 -8.06 3.01 10.53
CA ILE A 133 -8.94 3.69 9.56
C ILE A 133 -8.84 5.22 9.71
N GLY A 134 -8.84 5.74 10.94
CA GLY A 134 -8.64 7.18 11.19
C GLY A 134 -7.32 7.71 10.61
N LEU A 135 -6.24 6.93 10.67
CA LEU A 135 -4.96 7.30 10.04
C LEU A 135 -5.05 7.27 8.50
N LYS A 136 -5.75 6.29 7.91
CA LYS A 136 -6.02 6.28 6.45
C LYS A 136 -6.82 7.51 6.01
N MET A 137 -7.87 7.86 6.74
CA MET A 137 -8.67 9.06 6.48
C MET A 137 -7.83 10.35 6.58
N LYS A 138 -6.96 10.45 7.59
CA LYS A 138 -6.04 11.59 7.73
C LYS A 138 -5.09 11.68 6.53
N ARG A 139 -4.56 10.56 6.06
CA ARG A 139 -3.69 10.49 4.89
C ARG A 139 -4.42 10.94 3.62
N LEU A 140 -5.64 10.43 3.40
CA LEU A 140 -6.47 10.83 2.27
C LEU A 140 -6.75 12.34 2.28
N LYS A 141 -7.10 12.91 3.45
CA LYS A 141 -7.32 14.34 3.62
C LYS A 141 -6.06 15.16 3.31
N ASN A 142 -4.88 14.69 3.74
CA ASN A 142 -3.61 15.34 3.45
C ASN A 142 -3.30 15.29 1.93
N ASN A 143 -3.54 14.16 1.27
CA ASN A 143 -3.35 14.02 -0.18
C ASN A 143 -4.28 14.97 -0.95
N TYR A 144 -5.54 15.06 -0.55
CA TYR A 144 -6.48 16.03 -1.12
C TYR A 144 -6.00 17.47 -0.92
N THR A 145 -5.56 17.84 0.29
CA THR A 145 -5.02 19.17 0.57
C THR A 145 -3.76 19.44 -0.28
N ASN A 146 -2.87 18.47 -0.41
CA ASN A 146 -1.68 18.58 -1.26
C ASN A 146 -2.04 18.81 -2.73
N LEU A 147 -3.08 18.13 -3.22
CA LEU A 147 -3.54 18.29 -4.60
C LEU A 147 -4.06 19.70 -4.87
N VAL A 148 -4.78 20.29 -3.93
CA VAL A 148 -5.39 21.61 -4.07
C VAL A 148 -4.35 22.74 -3.86
N SER A 149 -3.40 22.57 -2.94
CA SER A 149 -2.52 23.66 -2.46
C SER A 149 -1.09 23.62 -2.98
N LYS A 150 -0.65 22.49 -3.56
CA LYS A 150 0.75 22.31 -4.00
C LYS A 150 0.85 22.10 -5.50
N ASP A 151 1.91 22.62 -6.12
CA ASP A 151 2.28 22.33 -7.49
C ASP A 151 2.76 20.87 -7.67
N ALA A 152 2.90 20.43 -8.92
CA ALA A 152 3.31 19.06 -9.25
C ALA A 152 4.72 18.73 -8.71
N LYS A 153 5.64 19.70 -8.71
CA LYS A 153 7.01 19.55 -8.18
C LYS A 153 6.99 19.27 -6.68
N THR A 154 6.24 20.07 -5.93
CA THR A 154 6.11 19.90 -4.47
C THR A 154 5.38 18.61 -4.12
N ARG A 155 4.39 18.17 -4.93
CA ARG A 155 3.73 16.87 -4.75
C ARG A 155 4.70 15.70 -5.00
N LEU A 156 5.56 15.79 -6.02
CA LEU A 156 6.59 14.78 -6.27
C LEU A 156 7.58 14.68 -5.09
N ILE A 157 8.05 15.81 -4.56
CA ILE A 157 8.91 15.84 -3.37
C ILE A 157 8.21 15.17 -2.18
N THR A 158 6.96 15.55 -1.92
CA THR A 158 6.18 14.98 -0.81
C THR A 158 6.03 13.46 -0.96
N PHE A 159 5.71 13.00 -2.17
CA PHE A 159 5.58 11.57 -2.48
C PHE A 159 6.90 10.82 -2.27
N LEU A 160 8.03 11.33 -2.78
CA LEU A 160 9.35 10.71 -2.59
C LEU A 160 9.75 10.64 -1.12
N LYS A 161 9.44 11.67 -0.33
CA LYS A 161 9.68 11.66 1.13
C LYS A 161 8.86 10.58 1.83
N GLU A 162 7.57 10.53 1.59
CA GLU A 162 6.67 9.54 2.20
C GLU A 162 7.06 8.11 1.83
N TRP A 163 7.48 7.91 0.57
CA TRP A 163 7.96 6.60 0.11
C TRP A 163 9.28 6.23 0.78
N ALA A 164 10.22 7.19 0.87
CA ALA A 164 11.50 7.00 1.53
C ALA A 164 11.36 6.68 3.03
N GLU A 165 10.48 7.39 3.74
CA GLU A 165 10.20 7.14 5.16
C GLU A 165 9.62 5.74 5.41
N LYS A 166 8.89 5.19 4.44
CA LYS A 166 8.19 3.91 4.57
C LYS A 166 9.03 2.72 4.17
N GLU A 167 9.80 2.82 3.09
CA GLU A 167 10.51 1.69 2.47
C GLU A 167 11.99 1.97 2.18
N GLY A 168 12.45 3.20 2.41
CA GLY A 168 13.82 3.61 2.10
C GLY A 168 14.86 2.94 2.99
N VAL A 169 15.99 2.58 2.37
CA VAL A 169 17.19 2.15 3.08
C VAL A 169 18.08 3.36 3.31
N PHE A 170 18.16 3.79 4.57
CA PHE A 170 18.94 4.95 4.98
C PHE A 170 20.42 4.62 5.16
N ASN A 171 21.28 5.41 4.52
CA ASN A 171 22.72 5.41 4.72
C ASN A 171 23.19 6.87 4.90
N ASN A 172 23.36 7.29 6.15
CA ASN A 172 23.55 8.68 6.54
C ASN A 172 22.39 9.60 6.02
N ASN A 173 22.71 10.57 5.15
CA ASN A 173 21.70 11.44 4.54
C ASN A 173 21.14 10.90 3.20
N LYS A 174 21.75 9.84 2.64
CA LYS A 174 21.27 9.20 1.41
C LYS A 174 20.19 8.17 1.74
N VAL A 175 19.19 8.09 0.85
CA VAL A 175 18.13 7.07 0.95
C VAL A 175 17.98 6.39 -0.39
N THR A 176 18.07 5.06 -0.37
CA THR A 176 17.83 4.22 -1.56
C THR A 176 16.45 3.60 -1.48
N LEU A 177 15.69 3.74 -2.55
CA LEU A 177 14.37 3.15 -2.76
C LEU A 177 14.43 2.13 -3.90
N GLU A 178 13.82 0.97 -3.72
CA GLU A 178 13.55 0.06 -4.84
C GLU A 178 12.51 0.70 -5.77
N ASN A 179 12.87 0.91 -7.04
CA ASN A 179 11.96 1.51 -8.01
C ASN A 179 11.10 0.45 -8.71
N TYR A 180 9.91 0.22 -8.20
CA TYR A 180 8.92 -0.69 -8.78
C TYR A 180 7.80 0.05 -9.54
N LEU A 181 7.81 1.39 -9.52
CA LEU A 181 6.80 2.23 -10.18
C LEU A 181 7.29 2.68 -11.57
N THR A 182 6.37 2.72 -12.51
CA THR A 182 6.62 3.36 -13.80
C THR A 182 6.45 4.88 -13.68
N GLN A 183 7.00 5.63 -14.64
CA GLN A 183 6.77 7.09 -14.70
C GLN A 183 5.28 7.44 -14.82
N ASN A 184 4.49 6.58 -15.45
CA ASN A 184 3.04 6.74 -15.52
C ASN A 184 2.38 6.51 -14.16
N ASP A 185 2.83 5.53 -13.38
CA ASP A 185 2.33 5.31 -12.02
C ASP A 185 2.64 6.53 -11.13
N ILE A 186 3.88 7.03 -11.18
CA ILE A 186 4.29 8.25 -10.44
C ILE A 186 3.42 9.44 -10.85
N ALA A 187 3.20 9.64 -12.17
CA ALA A 187 2.37 10.72 -12.68
C ALA A 187 0.94 10.66 -12.13
N GLN A 188 0.31 9.48 -12.13
CA GLN A 188 -1.02 9.29 -11.58
C GLN A 188 -1.05 9.55 -10.06
N ILE A 189 -0.07 9.06 -9.29
CA ILE A 189 0.02 9.26 -7.85
C ILE A 189 0.10 10.75 -7.48
N ILE A 190 0.91 11.51 -8.23
CA ILE A 190 1.05 12.96 -8.00
C ILE A 190 0.04 13.80 -8.79
N CYS A 191 -0.95 13.17 -9.42
CA CYS A 191 -2.03 13.80 -10.19
C CYS A 191 -1.50 14.79 -11.26
N THR A 192 -0.65 14.30 -12.17
CA THR A 192 -0.10 15.10 -13.28
C THR A 192 0.03 14.25 -14.55
N SER A 193 0.42 14.85 -15.67
CA SER A 193 0.70 14.11 -16.89
C SER A 193 2.02 13.32 -16.78
N ARG A 194 2.11 12.19 -17.51
CA ARG A 194 3.36 11.41 -17.62
C ARG A 194 4.53 12.27 -18.08
N GLN A 195 4.29 13.18 -19.04
CA GLN A 195 5.30 14.08 -19.56
C GLN A 195 5.82 15.01 -18.47
N THR A 196 4.93 15.63 -17.69
CA THR A 196 5.30 16.49 -16.57
C THR A 196 6.10 15.73 -15.50
N ALA A 197 5.65 14.52 -15.12
CA ALA A 197 6.38 13.70 -14.16
C ALA A 197 7.79 13.34 -14.65
N THR A 198 7.93 12.98 -15.93
CA THR A 198 9.24 12.69 -16.57
C THR A 198 10.15 13.91 -16.54
N THR A 199 9.64 15.09 -16.90
CA THR A 199 10.39 16.35 -16.88
C THR A 199 10.88 16.69 -15.47
N LEU A 200 10.01 16.55 -14.45
CA LEU A 200 10.36 16.81 -13.06
C LEU A 200 11.41 15.83 -12.52
N LEU A 201 11.30 14.54 -12.85
CA LEU A 201 12.29 13.54 -12.46
C LEU A 201 13.67 13.85 -13.08
N ASN A 202 13.71 14.21 -14.36
CA ASN A 202 14.96 14.63 -15.02
C ASN A 202 15.52 15.90 -14.40
N GLU A 203 14.69 16.91 -14.12
CA GLU A 203 15.11 18.13 -13.42
C GLU A 203 15.75 17.80 -12.05
N PHE A 204 15.20 16.84 -11.32
CA PHE A 204 15.77 16.43 -10.02
C PHE A 204 17.11 15.72 -10.18
N VAL A 205 17.28 14.94 -11.24
CA VAL A 205 18.57 14.31 -11.58
C VAL A 205 19.59 15.39 -11.96
N ASP A 206 19.25 16.31 -12.87
CA ASP A 206 20.14 17.37 -13.35
C ASP A 206 20.59 18.31 -12.22
N ASN A 207 19.71 18.55 -11.23
CA ASN A 207 20.02 19.35 -10.05
C ASN A 207 20.73 18.56 -8.93
N GLY A 208 21.05 17.30 -9.12
CA GLY A 208 21.73 16.47 -8.11
C GLY A 208 20.88 16.24 -6.85
N ILE A 209 19.56 16.20 -6.98
CA ILE A 209 18.64 15.91 -5.87
C ILE A 209 18.47 14.40 -5.73
N ILE A 210 18.29 13.70 -6.87
CA ILE A 210 18.14 12.25 -6.93
C ILE A 210 19.02 11.65 -8.03
N GLU A 211 19.34 10.36 -7.88
CA GLU A 211 19.70 9.49 -9.00
C GLU A 211 18.49 8.61 -9.30
N TYR A 212 18.15 8.42 -10.57
CA TYR A 212 16.95 7.71 -10.99
C TYR A 212 17.24 6.73 -12.11
N ASN A 213 16.90 5.47 -11.89
CA ASN A 213 16.95 4.44 -12.92
C ASN A 213 15.76 3.47 -12.77
N ARG A 214 15.70 2.43 -13.62
CA ARG A 214 14.60 1.45 -13.62
C ARG A 214 14.53 0.57 -12.38
N LYS A 215 15.61 0.46 -11.59
CA LYS A 215 15.71 -0.44 -10.45
C LYS A 215 15.63 0.30 -9.13
N GLU A 216 16.13 1.54 -9.10
CA GLU A 216 16.27 2.29 -7.86
C GLU A 216 16.14 3.80 -8.07
N ILE A 217 15.74 4.47 -7.01
CA ILE A 217 15.78 5.92 -6.84
C ILE A 217 16.65 6.18 -5.62
N ILE A 218 17.70 7.00 -5.78
CA ILE A 218 18.58 7.38 -4.67
C ILE A 218 18.37 8.86 -4.40
N ILE A 219 17.85 9.20 -3.21
CA ILE A 219 17.78 10.57 -2.72
C ILE A 219 19.14 10.89 -2.13
N LEU A 220 19.85 11.88 -2.70
CA LEU A 220 21.23 12.17 -2.36
C LEU A 220 21.40 12.89 -1.02
N ASP A 221 20.42 13.72 -0.63
CA ASP A 221 20.36 14.35 0.70
C ASP A 221 18.89 14.48 1.16
N PHE A 222 18.46 13.55 2.00
CA PHE A 222 17.08 13.48 2.49
C PHE A 222 16.66 14.70 3.33
N LYS A 223 17.62 15.43 3.90
CA LYS A 223 17.32 16.63 4.69
C LYS A 223 17.06 17.87 3.82
N LYS A 224 17.51 17.83 2.56
CA LYS A 224 17.39 18.97 1.63
C LYS A 224 16.26 18.85 0.63
N ILE A 225 15.69 17.67 0.48
CA ILE A 225 14.55 17.44 -0.41
C ILE A 225 13.23 17.95 0.18
#